data_35aedc02857aa37735ea20795f67c742
#
_entry.id   35aedc02857aa37735ea20795f67c742
#
_cell.length_a   1.000
_cell.length_b   1.000
_cell.length_c   1.000
_cell.angle_alpha   90.00
_cell.angle_beta   90.00
_cell.angle_gamma   90.00
#
_symmetry.space_group_name_H-M   'P 1'
#
loop_
_entity.id
_entity.type
_entity.pdbx_description
1 polymer ?
#
loop_
_entity_poly.entity_id
_entity_poly.type
_entity_poly.pdbx_seq_one_letter_code
_entity_poly.pdbx_strand_id
1 'polypeptide(L)'
;MKKILLIDDSDTYIWNLRKYLQRRGYPVKTASTLEEARAVIQEEMPLVVCCDLDLPDGSGMDFLDEVRAADKELPFVLASCHDKDDYEQEAMRRGATLCMDKMKGLLLQDKLVEYAYRQLSGEKAPTFHKLLFVYAEDTSAEVLRAAMLQKGFDLILVSSIWEAKRRIFEDKEIELILCDLELPDGTAMELFHTLRRVAGMFQMKNPPVRLLPFFILTENNDPATEYESRHEGVNDYITAPVNIPELIRRVLFFVE
;
A
#
# COMPACT_ATOMS: atom_id res chain seq x y z
N MET A 1 13.64 20.05 -3.98
CA MET A 1 12.39 19.47 -3.44
C MET A 1 12.79 18.39 -2.44
N LYS A 2 12.34 18.53 -1.20
CA LYS A 2 12.67 17.59 -0.12
C LYS A 2 12.29 16.16 -0.49
N LYS A 3 13.07 15.18 -0.05
CA LYS A 3 13.00 13.77 -0.48
C LYS A 3 12.68 12.87 0.71
N ILE A 4 12.17 11.68 0.44
CA ILE A 4 12.12 10.58 1.42
C ILE A 4 13.50 9.93 1.42
N LEU A 5 14.08 9.68 2.59
CA LEU A 5 15.34 8.96 2.74
C LEU A 5 15.06 7.52 3.15
N LEU A 6 15.53 6.57 2.34
CA LEU A 6 15.49 5.14 2.64
C LEU A 6 16.91 4.65 2.93
N ILE A 7 17.09 3.99 4.07
CA ILE A 7 18.38 3.50 4.56
C ILE A 7 18.26 1.98 4.78
N ASP A 8 18.91 1.20 3.94
CA ASP A 8 18.85 -0.26 3.97
C ASP A 8 19.96 -0.82 3.08
N ASP A 9 20.62 -1.89 3.47
CA ASP A 9 21.67 -2.53 2.68
C ASP A 9 21.13 -3.54 1.65
N SER A 10 19.82 -3.81 1.66
CA SER A 10 19.16 -4.68 0.69
C SER A 10 18.74 -3.93 -0.56
N ASP A 11 19.51 -4.05 -1.64
CA ASP A 11 19.20 -3.44 -2.94
C ASP A 11 17.78 -3.78 -3.44
N THR A 12 17.36 -5.04 -3.27
CA THR A 12 16.03 -5.50 -3.72
C THR A 12 14.91 -4.83 -2.92
N TYR A 13 15.06 -4.68 -1.61
CA TYR A 13 14.08 -4.04 -0.77
C TYR A 13 13.97 -2.55 -1.09
N ILE A 14 15.11 -1.86 -1.16
CA ILE A 14 15.21 -0.44 -1.55
C ILE A 14 14.58 -0.20 -2.92
N TRP A 15 14.88 -1.04 -3.91
CA TRP A 15 14.36 -0.87 -5.27
C TRP A 15 12.83 -0.90 -5.30
N ASN A 16 12.22 -1.87 -4.61
CA ASN A 16 10.77 -2.02 -4.54
C ASN A 16 10.11 -0.80 -3.86
N LEU A 17 10.63 -0.41 -2.71
CA LEU A 17 10.08 0.71 -1.93
C LEU A 17 10.26 2.04 -2.66
N ARG A 18 11.44 2.28 -3.23
CA ARG A 18 11.72 3.45 -4.05
C ARG A 18 10.78 3.56 -5.26
N LYS A 19 10.58 2.47 -6.00
CA LYS A 19 9.70 2.43 -7.16
C LYS A 19 8.26 2.78 -6.79
N TYR A 20 7.77 2.26 -5.67
CA TYR A 20 6.45 2.57 -5.13
C TYR A 20 6.29 4.06 -4.81
N LEU A 21 7.22 4.65 -4.06
CA LEU A 21 7.17 6.05 -3.65
C LEU A 21 7.29 7.01 -4.84
N GLN A 22 8.19 6.71 -5.78
CA GLN A 22 8.38 7.51 -6.99
C GLN A 22 7.13 7.54 -7.88
N ARG A 23 6.41 6.42 -8.00
CA ARG A 23 5.13 6.36 -8.72
C ARG A 23 4.05 7.26 -8.11
N ARG A 24 4.12 7.52 -6.82
CA ARG A 24 3.26 8.47 -6.10
C ARG A 24 3.78 9.91 -6.10
N GLY A 25 4.80 10.20 -6.88
CA GLY A 25 5.35 11.55 -7.03
C GLY A 25 6.30 11.99 -5.93
N TYR A 26 6.72 11.10 -5.03
CA TYR A 26 7.68 11.42 -3.98
C TYR A 26 9.11 11.12 -4.44
N PRO A 27 9.99 12.13 -4.50
CA PRO A 27 11.40 11.90 -4.78
C PRO A 27 12.05 11.18 -3.60
N VAL A 28 12.93 10.23 -3.93
CA VAL A 28 13.58 9.35 -2.96
C VAL A 28 15.09 9.47 -3.08
N LYS A 29 15.77 9.53 -1.95
CA LYS A 29 17.20 9.26 -1.79
C LYS A 29 17.38 7.93 -1.06
N THR A 30 18.43 7.22 -1.40
CA THR A 30 18.76 5.93 -0.79
C THR A 30 20.15 5.99 -0.20
N ALA A 31 20.37 5.26 0.87
CA ALA A 31 21.66 5.03 1.50
C ALA A 31 21.75 3.55 1.89
N SER A 32 22.91 2.94 1.72
CA SER A 32 23.21 1.57 2.11
C SER A 32 23.95 1.48 3.44
N THR A 33 24.38 2.62 3.97
CA THR A 33 25.11 2.78 5.22
C THR A 33 24.67 4.03 5.97
N LEU A 34 24.96 4.08 7.26
CA LEU A 34 24.71 5.27 8.08
C LEU A 34 25.61 6.44 7.67
N GLU A 35 26.83 6.17 7.19
CA GLU A 35 27.72 7.20 6.67
C GLU A 35 27.12 7.93 5.47
N GLU A 36 26.60 7.17 4.50
CA GLU A 36 25.86 7.73 3.35
C GLU A 36 24.62 8.51 3.80
N ALA A 37 23.87 7.97 4.78
CA ALA A 37 22.68 8.61 5.32
C ALA A 37 23.00 9.96 5.98
N ARG A 38 24.08 10.05 6.74
CA ARG A 38 24.57 11.31 7.34
C ARG A 38 24.89 12.34 6.26
N ALA A 39 25.57 11.93 5.19
CA ALA A 39 25.88 12.83 4.07
C ALA A 39 24.60 13.40 3.42
N VAL A 40 23.58 12.56 3.23
CA VAL A 40 22.29 13.00 2.68
C VAL A 40 21.59 14.01 3.59
N ILE A 41 21.55 13.77 4.91
CA ILE A 41 20.91 14.69 5.87
C ILE A 41 21.66 16.01 5.98
N GLN A 42 22.99 15.99 5.88
CA GLN A 42 23.81 17.22 5.86
C GLN A 42 23.56 18.06 4.60
N GLU A 43 23.30 17.43 3.46
CA GLU A 43 22.97 18.13 2.21
C GLU A 43 21.57 18.78 2.28
N GLU A 44 20.57 18.02 2.65
CA GLU A 44 19.18 18.49 2.77
C GLU A 44 18.40 17.57 3.73
N MET A 45 17.75 18.16 4.72
CA MET A 45 16.87 17.42 5.64
C MET A 45 15.71 16.78 4.89
N PRO A 46 15.51 15.44 5.01
CA PRO A 46 14.47 14.74 4.29
C PRO A 46 13.06 15.06 4.82
N LEU A 47 12.02 14.58 4.11
CA LEU A 47 10.63 14.62 4.58
C LEU A 47 10.36 13.58 5.65
N VAL A 48 10.92 12.40 5.44
CA VAL A 48 10.76 11.20 6.26
C VAL A 48 12.04 10.39 6.14
N VAL A 49 12.48 9.78 7.23
CA VAL A 49 13.52 8.76 7.24
C VAL A 49 12.87 7.40 7.44
N CYS A 50 13.21 6.43 6.61
CA CYS A 50 12.95 5.02 6.82
C CYS A 50 14.30 4.30 6.90
N CYS A 51 14.59 3.72 8.05
CA CYS A 51 15.90 3.15 8.35
C CYS A 51 15.77 1.69 8.78
N ASP A 52 16.63 0.83 8.24
CA ASP A 52 16.82 -0.51 8.80
C ASP A 52 17.40 -0.42 10.20
N LEU A 53 17.06 -1.40 11.03
CA LEU A 53 17.61 -1.54 12.37
C LEU A 53 19.10 -1.94 12.32
N ASP A 54 19.46 -2.86 11.42
CA ASP A 54 20.79 -3.42 11.30
C ASP A 54 21.43 -3.02 9.97
N LEU A 55 22.50 -2.23 10.05
CA LEU A 55 23.25 -1.77 8.89
C LEU A 55 24.73 -2.18 9.03
N PRO A 56 25.46 -2.29 7.92
CA PRO A 56 26.86 -2.74 7.94
C PRO A 56 27.80 -1.93 8.83
N ASP A 57 27.48 -0.65 9.05
CA ASP A 57 28.28 0.32 9.78
C ASP A 57 27.65 0.79 11.09
N GLY A 58 26.55 0.15 11.55
CA GLY A 58 25.94 0.46 12.83
C GLY A 58 24.47 0.17 12.96
N SER A 59 23.86 0.64 14.05
CA SER A 59 22.45 0.43 14.35
C SER A 59 21.60 1.62 13.93
N GLY A 60 20.47 1.34 13.27
CA GLY A 60 19.44 2.35 12.98
C GLY A 60 18.89 3.03 14.24
N MET A 61 18.98 2.35 15.39
CA MET A 61 18.61 2.90 16.69
C MET A 61 19.54 4.03 17.13
N ASP A 62 20.85 3.87 16.93
CA ASP A 62 21.83 4.91 17.28
C ASP A 62 21.73 6.08 16.30
N PHE A 63 21.43 5.79 15.04
CA PHE A 63 21.17 6.84 14.06
C PHE A 63 19.89 7.64 14.35
N LEU A 64 18.87 7.00 14.92
CA LEU A 64 17.68 7.69 15.43
C LEU A 64 18.06 8.74 16.47
N ASP A 65 18.94 8.40 17.43
CA ASP A 65 19.39 9.35 18.45
C ASP A 65 20.12 10.54 17.82
N GLU A 66 20.98 10.30 16.82
CA GLU A 66 21.66 11.37 16.08
C GLU A 66 20.65 12.31 15.39
N VAL A 67 19.65 11.74 14.72
CA VAL A 67 18.59 12.51 14.04
C VAL A 67 17.77 13.31 15.05
N ARG A 68 17.42 12.72 16.20
CA ARG A 68 16.65 13.41 17.26
C ARG A 68 17.41 14.54 17.92
N ALA A 69 18.74 14.48 17.95
CA ALA A 69 19.57 15.60 18.41
C ALA A 69 19.51 16.81 17.46
N ALA A 70 19.28 16.56 16.15
CA ALA A 70 19.19 17.60 15.12
C ALA A 70 17.74 18.07 14.89
N ASP A 71 16.78 17.14 14.83
CA ASP A 71 15.37 17.42 14.57
C ASP A 71 14.47 16.43 15.36
N LYS A 72 13.68 16.97 16.29
CA LYS A 72 12.78 16.18 17.14
C LYS A 72 11.48 15.78 16.44
N GLU A 73 11.11 16.50 15.41
CA GLU A 73 9.81 16.34 14.72
C GLU A 73 9.91 15.58 13.40
N LEU A 74 11.12 15.39 12.87
CA LEU A 74 11.31 14.64 11.62
C LEU A 74 10.74 13.22 11.75
N PRO A 75 9.77 12.80 10.92
CA PRO A 75 9.26 11.44 10.96
C PRO A 75 10.39 10.44 10.70
N PHE A 76 10.60 9.53 11.66
CA PHE A 76 11.61 8.48 11.62
C PHE A 76 10.95 7.13 11.84
N VAL A 77 11.00 6.31 10.79
CA VAL A 77 10.44 4.96 10.78
C VAL A 77 11.57 3.95 10.83
N LEU A 78 11.57 3.09 11.85
CA LEU A 78 12.45 1.92 11.89
C LEU A 78 11.74 0.74 11.24
N ALA A 79 12.40 0.11 10.28
CA ALA A 79 11.90 -1.06 9.56
C ALA A 79 12.89 -2.22 9.70
N SER A 80 12.45 -3.36 10.23
CA SER A 80 13.31 -4.52 10.45
C SER A 80 12.59 -5.82 10.12
N CYS A 81 13.37 -6.88 9.84
CA CYS A 81 12.87 -8.25 9.76
C CYS A 81 12.81 -8.94 11.12
N HIS A 82 13.33 -8.32 12.19
CA HIS A 82 13.22 -8.82 13.56
C HIS A 82 11.80 -8.70 14.09
N ASP A 83 11.47 -9.52 15.10
CA ASP A 83 10.20 -9.37 15.79
C ASP A 83 10.11 -7.94 16.39
N LYS A 84 9.04 -7.28 16.05
CA LYS A 84 8.78 -5.89 16.45
C LYS A 84 8.76 -5.72 17.97
N ASP A 85 8.25 -6.72 18.70
CA ASP A 85 8.13 -6.69 20.16
C ASP A 85 9.50 -6.60 20.86
N ASP A 86 10.59 -7.05 20.20
CA ASP A 86 11.94 -7.03 20.76
C ASP A 86 12.54 -5.62 20.84
N TYR A 87 12.16 -4.69 19.96
CA TYR A 87 12.81 -3.38 19.88
C TYR A 87 11.86 -2.17 19.87
N GLU A 88 10.54 -2.36 19.65
CA GLU A 88 9.60 -1.25 19.50
C GLU A 88 9.56 -0.32 20.71
N GLN A 89 9.47 -0.88 21.91
CA GLN A 89 9.39 -0.08 23.13
C GLN A 89 10.61 0.84 23.31
N GLU A 90 11.79 0.33 23.01
CA GLU A 90 13.03 1.11 23.07
C GLU A 90 13.07 2.17 21.99
N ALA A 91 12.74 1.81 20.75
CA ALA A 91 12.70 2.74 19.63
C ALA A 91 11.72 3.90 19.87
N MET A 92 10.52 3.60 20.37
CA MET A 92 9.53 4.63 20.67
C MET A 92 9.98 5.55 21.82
N ARG A 93 10.68 5.01 22.84
CA ARG A 93 11.27 5.84 23.92
C ARG A 93 12.37 6.77 23.41
N ARG A 94 13.17 6.34 22.42
CA ARG A 94 14.20 7.15 21.75
C ARG A 94 13.60 8.12 20.72
N GLY A 95 12.27 8.07 20.50
CA GLY A 95 11.54 9.00 19.65
C GLY A 95 11.33 8.53 18.21
N ALA A 96 11.37 7.23 17.95
CA ALA A 96 10.88 6.73 16.66
C ALA A 96 9.41 7.12 16.47
N THR A 97 9.04 7.48 15.25
CA THR A 97 7.65 7.79 14.91
C THR A 97 6.85 6.51 14.73
N LEU A 98 7.48 5.46 14.23
CA LEU A 98 6.86 4.18 13.95
C LEU A 98 7.92 3.08 13.85
N CYS A 99 7.57 1.86 14.28
CA CYS A 99 8.34 0.65 14.04
C CYS A 99 7.53 -0.29 13.14
N MET A 100 8.17 -0.82 12.10
CA MET A 100 7.50 -1.64 11.10
C MET A 100 8.28 -2.93 10.83
N ASP A 101 7.53 -4.01 10.68
CA ASP A 101 8.04 -5.26 10.14
C ASP A 101 8.18 -5.14 8.61
N LYS A 102 9.38 -5.38 8.08
CA LYS A 102 9.65 -5.35 6.62
C LYS A 102 8.80 -6.34 5.84
N MET A 103 8.38 -7.44 6.47
CA MET A 103 7.48 -8.43 5.86
C MET A 103 6.08 -7.86 5.60
N LYS A 104 5.69 -6.80 6.31
CA LYS A 104 4.47 -6.02 6.09
C LYS A 104 4.71 -4.81 5.18
N GLY A 105 5.54 -4.96 4.17
CA GLY A 105 6.09 -3.88 3.33
C GLY A 105 5.05 -2.94 2.71
N LEU A 106 3.84 -3.42 2.44
CA LEU A 106 2.77 -2.61 1.83
C LEU A 106 2.22 -1.56 2.81
N LEU A 107 2.05 -1.91 4.08
CA LEU A 107 1.63 -0.97 5.11
C LEU A 107 2.70 0.10 5.37
N LEU A 108 3.98 -0.30 5.35
CA LEU A 108 5.10 0.64 5.46
C LEU A 108 5.08 1.68 4.32
N GLN A 109 4.83 1.24 3.09
CA GLN A 109 4.77 2.13 1.92
C GLN A 109 3.72 3.23 2.11
N ASP A 110 2.52 2.86 2.57
CA ASP A 110 1.43 3.80 2.81
C ASP A 110 1.76 4.79 3.94
N LYS A 111 2.38 4.31 5.02
CA LYS A 111 2.81 5.17 6.13
C LYS A 111 3.88 6.18 5.71
N LEU A 112 4.83 5.79 4.89
CA LEU A 112 5.84 6.73 4.36
C LEU A 112 5.20 7.83 3.51
N VAL A 113 4.22 7.49 2.67
CA VAL A 113 3.45 8.47 1.89
C VAL A 113 2.67 9.42 2.82
N GLU A 114 2.00 8.89 3.84
CA GLU A 114 1.25 9.69 4.82
C GLU A 114 2.15 10.71 5.52
N TYR A 115 3.31 10.27 6.03
CA TYR A 115 4.25 11.17 6.71
C TYR A 115 4.84 12.21 5.77
N ALA A 116 5.23 11.81 4.56
CA ALA A 116 5.76 12.74 3.57
C ALA A 116 4.72 13.82 3.18
N TYR A 117 3.46 13.43 3.02
CA TYR A 117 2.38 14.36 2.75
C TYR A 117 2.20 15.38 3.89
N ARG A 118 2.16 14.91 5.14
CA ARG A 118 2.03 15.79 6.32
C ARG A 118 3.16 16.80 6.40
N GLN A 119 4.38 16.39 6.08
CA GLN A 119 5.54 17.29 6.09
C GLN A 119 5.48 18.36 4.99
N LEU A 120 4.82 18.08 3.86
CA LEU A 120 4.67 19.03 2.75
C LEU A 120 3.51 19.98 2.94
N SER A 121 2.38 19.50 3.43
CA SER A 121 1.13 20.27 3.51
C SER A 121 0.89 20.91 4.88
N GLY A 122 1.53 20.39 5.93
CA GLY A 122 1.19 20.74 7.33
C GLY A 122 -0.18 20.22 7.78
N GLU A 123 -0.87 19.46 6.93
CA GLU A 123 -2.20 18.92 7.16
C GLU A 123 -2.16 17.40 7.35
N LYS A 124 -3.23 16.84 7.89
CA LYS A 124 -3.43 15.39 7.89
C LYS A 124 -3.55 14.93 6.43
N ALA A 125 -2.85 13.83 6.09
CA ALA A 125 -2.97 13.25 4.75
C ALA A 125 -4.46 13.06 4.40
N PRO A 126 -4.86 13.37 3.16
CA PRO A 126 -6.22 13.09 2.74
C PRO A 126 -6.50 11.60 2.96
N THR A 127 -7.64 11.29 3.53
CA THR A 127 -8.12 9.91 3.57
C THR A 127 -8.49 9.53 2.15
N PHE A 128 -7.70 8.66 1.54
CA PHE A 128 -8.05 8.06 0.28
C PHE A 128 -8.87 6.79 0.54
N HIS A 129 -9.92 6.59 -0.24
CA HIS A 129 -10.58 5.30 -0.29
C HIS A 129 -9.64 4.28 -0.91
N LYS A 130 -9.29 3.23 -0.16
CA LYS A 130 -8.39 2.18 -0.64
C LYS A 130 -9.15 1.13 -1.41
N LEU A 131 -8.82 0.99 -2.67
CA LEU A 131 -9.40 -0.01 -3.56
C LEU A 131 -8.31 -1.00 -3.98
N LEU A 132 -8.65 -2.28 -4.05
CA LEU A 132 -7.77 -3.30 -4.62
C LEU A 132 -8.18 -3.57 -6.06
N PHE A 133 -7.25 -3.46 -7.01
CA PHE A 133 -7.46 -3.89 -8.37
C PHE A 133 -6.58 -5.09 -8.70
N VAL A 134 -7.25 -6.21 -8.93
CA VAL A 134 -6.64 -7.46 -9.38
C VAL A 134 -6.75 -7.50 -10.90
N TYR A 135 -5.63 -7.35 -11.60
CA TYR A 135 -5.61 -7.17 -13.05
C TYR A 135 -4.73 -8.21 -13.74
N ALA A 136 -5.13 -8.63 -14.93
CA ALA A 136 -4.21 -9.28 -15.85
C ALA A 136 -3.21 -8.25 -16.40
N GLU A 137 -2.05 -8.69 -16.89
CA GLU A 137 -0.99 -7.78 -17.38
C GLU A 137 -1.51 -6.83 -18.47
N ASP A 138 -1.80 -5.56 -18.09
CA ASP A 138 -2.15 -4.49 -19.02
C ASP A 138 -1.62 -3.13 -18.54
N THR A 139 -1.17 -2.32 -19.48
CA THR A 139 -0.74 -0.93 -19.30
C THR A 139 -1.88 -0.01 -18.83
N SER A 140 -3.14 -0.40 -19.06
CA SER A 140 -4.33 0.37 -18.69
C SER A 140 -4.51 0.51 -17.17
N ALA A 141 -4.08 -0.48 -16.38
CA ALA A 141 -4.20 -0.47 -14.93
C ALA A 141 -3.45 0.71 -14.27
N GLU A 142 -2.25 1.04 -14.75
CA GLU A 142 -1.49 2.19 -14.23
C GLU A 142 -2.14 3.54 -14.61
N VAL A 143 -2.75 3.64 -15.79
CA VAL A 143 -3.51 4.82 -16.23
C VAL A 143 -4.76 4.99 -15.36
N LEU A 144 -5.49 3.92 -15.12
CA LEU A 144 -6.65 3.91 -14.23
C LEU A 144 -6.26 4.33 -12.81
N ARG A 145 -5.18 3.76 -12.27
CA ARG A 145 -4.66 4.11 -10.94
C ARG A 145 -4.33 5.60 -10.83
N ALA A 146 -3.61 6.17 -11.81
CA ALA A 146 -3.26 7.58 -11.80
C ALA A 146 -4.50 8.48 -11.83
N ALA A 147 -5.50 8.12 -12.62
CA ALA A 147 -6.76 8.88 -12.72
C ALA A 147 -7.61 8.77 -11.44
N MET A 148 -7.69 7.58 -10.84
CA MET A 148 -8.40 7.33 -9.58
C MET A 148 -7.76 8.08 -8.41
N LEU A 149 -6.41 8.12 -8.36
CA LEU A 149 -5.67 8.84 -7.31
C LEU A 149 -6.01 10.34 -7.29
N GLN A 150 -6.15 10.97 -8.46
CA GLN A 150 -6.56 12.38 -8.59
C GLN A 150 -7.97 12.66 -8.04
N LYS A 151 -8.77 11.62 -7.84
CA LYS A 151 -10.15 11.70 -7.36
C LYS A 151 -10.34 11.18 -5.93
N GLY A 152 -9.24 10.97 -5.20
CA GLY A 152 -9.30 10.56 -3.80
C GLY A 152 -9.34 9.04 -3.59
N PHE A 153 -8.99 8.25 -4.61
CA PHE A 153 -8.94 6.79 -4.51
C PHE A 153 -7.51 6.27 -4.65
N ASP A 154 -7.03 5.53 -3.68
CA ASP A 154 -5.76 4.81 -3.75
C ASP A 154 -5.98 3.40 -4.31
N LEU A 155 -5.67 3.22 -5.58
CA LEU A 155 -5.84 1.94 -6.27
C LEU A 155 -4.58 1.09 -6.12
N ILE A 156 -4.67 0.05 -5.30
CA ILE A 156 -3.62 -0.92 -5.06
C ILE A 156 -3.67 -1.97 -6.17
N LEU A 157 -2.59 -2.08 -6.94
CA LEU A 157 -2.52 -2.98 -8.09
C LEU A 157 -1.85 -4.30 -7.69
N VAL A 158 -2.50 -5.42 -8.00
CA VAL A 158 -1.97 -6.79 -7.86
C VAL A 158 -2.31 -7.61 -9.11
N SER A 159 -1.43 -8.54 -9.49
CA SER A 159 -1.56 -9.27 -10.76
C SER A 159 -1.97 -10.74 -10.61
N SER A 160 -2.37 -11.17 -9.41
CA SER A 160 -2.76 -12.57 -9.17
C SER A 160 -3.77 -12.69 -8.02
N ILE A 161 -4.55 -13.77 -8.06
CA ILE A 161 -5.46 -14.15 -6.98
C ILE A 161 -4.71 -14.40 -5.68
N TRP A 162 -3.52 -15.00 -5.77
CA TRP A 162 -2.69 -15.27 -4.59
C TRP A 162 -2.28 -13.97 -3.89
N GLU A 163 -1.79 -13.00 -4.65
CA GLU A 163 -1.39 -11.69 -4.13
C GLU A 163 -2.60 -10.92 -3.58
N ALA A 164 -3.74 -10.97 -4.28
CA ALA A 164 -4.99 -10.36 -3.83
C ALA A 164 -5.44 -10.89 -2.46
N LYS A 165 -5.43 -12.21 -2.28
CA LYS A 165 -5.76 -12.84 -1.00
C LYS A 165 -4.84 -12.35 0.11
N ARG A 166 -3.52 -12.38 -0.11
CA ARG A 166 -2.54 -11.89 0.86
C ARG A 166 -2.83 -10.43 1.22
N ARG A 167 -3.04 -9.57 0.23
CA ARG A 167 -3.30 -8.15 0.44
C ARG A 167 -4.56 -7.89 1.26
N ILE A 168 -5.67 -8.57 0.97
CA ILE A 168 -6.93 -8.44 1.70
C ILE A 168 -6.79 -8.88 3.17
N PHE A 169 -5.95 -9.89 3.44
CA PHE A 169 -5.68 -10.33 4.82
C PHE A 169 -4.81 -9.34 5.60
N GLU A 170 -3.82 -8.72 4.95
CA GLU A 170 -2.87 -7.81 5.57
C GLU A 170 -3.42 -6.39 5.75
N ASP A 171 -4.15 -5.87 4.76
CA ASP A 171 -4.66 -4.49 4.76
C ASP A 171 -6.17 -4.46 4.98
N LYS A 172 -6.58 -4.10 6.20
CA LYS A 172 -7.99 -4.00 6.60
C LYS A 172 -8.66 -2.69 6.16
N GLU A 173 -7.89 -1.76 5.59
CA GLU A 173 -8.40 -0.49 5.08
C GLU A 173 -8.90 -0.59 3.64
N ILE A 174 -8.69 -1.71 2.95
CA ILE A 174 -9.29 -1.95 1.63
C ILE A 174 -10.82 -1.94 1.75
N GLU A 175 -11.47 -1.13 0.93
CA GLU A 175 -12.90 -0.87 1.00
C GLU A 175 -13.69 -1.56 -0.11
N LEU A 176 -13.04 -1.84 -1.26
CA LEU A 176 -13.68 -2.44 -2.42
C LEU A 176 -12.62 -3.17 -3.29
N ILE A 177 -13.06 -4.21 -3.99
CA ILE A 177 -12.25 -4.98 -4.91
C ILE A 177 -12.74 -4.75 -6.34
N LEU A 178 -11.84 -4.33 -7.23
CA LEU A 178 -11.99 -4.40 -8.67
C LEU A 178 -11.20 -5.62 -9.15
N CYS A 179 -11.74 -6.40 -10.07
CA CYS A 179 -11.08 -7.63 -10.52
C CYS A 179 -11.34 -7.86 -12.01
N ASP A 180 -10.27 -8.09 -12.78
CA ASP A 180 -10.44 -8.59 -14.15
C ASP A 180 -11.07 -9.97 -14.13
N LEU A 181 -11.93 -10.26 -15.12
CA LEU A 181 -12.66 -11.53 -15.20
C LEU A 181 -11.71 -12.73 -15.27
N GLU A 182 -10.69 -12.62 -16.11
CA GLU A 182 -9.67 -13.64 -16.31
C GLU A 182 -8.33 -13.17 -15.76
N LEU A 183 -7.67 -14.01 -14.97
CA LEU A 183 -6.38 -13.73 -14.33
C LEU A 183 -5.38 -14.86 -14.66
N PRO A 184 -4.08 -14.61 -14.57
CA PRO A 184 -3.06 -15.62 -14.86
C PRO A 184 -3.15 -16.89 -14.01
N ASP A 185 -3.71 -16.79 -12.80
CA ASP A 185 -3.81 -17.89 -11.83
C ASP A 185 -5.26 -18.27 -11.48
N GLY A 186 -6.26 -17.87 -12.34
CA GLY A 186 -7.67 -18.25 -12.18
C GLY A 186 -8.63 -17.18 -12.65
N THR A 187 -9.83 -17.13 -12.07
CA THR A 187 -10.90 -16.20 -12.46
C THR A 187 -11.37 -15.30 -11.32
N ALA A 188 -12.00 -14.17 -11.66
CA ALA A 188 -12.63 -13.30 -10.67
C ALA A 188 -13.61 -14.06 -9.77
N MET A 189 -14.39 -15.00 -10.36
CA MET A 189 -15.38 -15.78 -9.61
C MET A 189 -14.74 -16.73 -8.60
N GLU A 190 -13.58 -17.33 -8.91
CA GLU A 190 -12.82 -18.15 -7.95
C GLU A 190 -12.33 -17.33 -6.75
N LEU A 191 -11.84 -16.11 -6.98
CA LEU A 191 -11.48 -15.18 -5.92
C LEU A 191 -12.72 -14.81 -5.09
N PHE A 192 -13.80 -14.41 -5.74
CA PHE A 192 -15.05 -14.01 -5.10
C PHE A 192 -15.62 -15.11 -4.19
N HIS A 193 -15.73 -16.34 -4.70
CA HIS A 193 -16.21 -17.48 -3.91
C HIS A 193 -15.30 -17.80 -2.73
N THR A 194 -13.97 -17.69 -2.93
CA THR A 194 -13.01 -17.90 -1.84
C THR A 194 -13.22 -16.88 -0.73
N LEU A 195 -13.36 -15.60 -1.07
CA LEU A 195 -13.57 -14.51 -0.09
C LEU A 195 -14.91 -14.66 0.63
N ARG A 196 -15.99 -14.98 -0.09
CA ARG A 196 -17.31 -15.24 0.52
C ARG A 196 -17.28 -16.41 1.48
N ARG A 197 -16.63 -17.51 1.09
CA ARG A 197 -16.49 -18.69 1.96
C ARG A 197 -15.73 -18.35 3.24
N VAL A 198 -14.62 -17.63 3.13
CA VAL A 198 -13.83 -17.21 4.29
C VAL A 198 -14.61 -16.25 5.18
N ALA A 199 -15.30 -15.28 4.62
CA ALA A 199 -16.16 -14.35 5.37
C ALA A 199 -17.35 -15.06 6.04
N GLY A 200 -17.93 -16.08 5.39
CA GLY A 200 -19.09 -16.85 5.89
C GLY A 200 -18.73 -17.98 6.88
N MET A 201 -17.49 -18.47 6.87
CA MET A 201 -17.05 -19.54 7.80
C MET A 201 -16.97 -19.10 9.26
N PHE A 202 -16.96 -17.81 9.53
CA PHE A 202 -16.74 -17.29 10.86
C PHE A 202 -17.98 -16.55 11.37
N GLN A 203 -18.85 -17.26 12.10
CA GLN A 203 -19.79 -16.68 13.07
C GLN A 203 -19.03 -16.03 14.26
N MET A 204 -17.85 -15.50 14.03
CA MET A 204 -17.01 -14.86 15.03
C MET A 204 -17.34 -13.38 15.16
N LYS A 205 -17.18 -12.83 16.39
CA LYS A 205 -17.36 -11.40 16.68
C LYS A 205 -16.46 -10.48 15.86
N ASN A 206 -15.34 -10.99 15.30
CA ASN A 206 -14.44 -10.30 14.39
C ASN A 206 -13.96 -11.27 13.30
N PRO A 207 -14.59 -11.33 12.13
CA PRO A 207 -14.12 -12.17 11.04
C PRO A 207 -12.76 -11.66 10.53
N PRO A 208 -11.83 -12.56 10.17
CA PRO A 208 -10.50 -12.19 9.66
C PRO A 208 -10.58 -11.42 8.32
N VAL A 209 -11.69 -11.56 7.61
CA VAL A 209 -11.97 -10.85 6.35
C VAL A 209 -13.42 -10.38 6.41
N ARG A 210 -13.63 -9.07 6.21
CA ARG A 210 -14.97 -8.54 5.99
C ARG A 210 -15.42 -8.82 4.55
N LEU A 211 -16.71 -8.93 4.32
CA LEU A 211 -17.25 -9.02 2.96
C LEU A 211 -17.11 -7.65 2.30
N LEU A 212 -16.20 -7.56 1.33
CA LEU A 212 -15.97 -6.34 0.56
C LEU A 212 -16.86 -6.32 -0.68
N PRO A 213 -17.34 -5.13 -1.12
CA PRO A 213 -17.92 -4.98 -2.44
C PRO A 213 -16.95 -5.48 -3.51
N PHE A 214 -17.48 -6.23 -4.48
CA PHE A 214 -16.68 -6.88 -5.51
C PHE A 214 -17.22 -6.51 -6.89
N PHE A 215 -16.37 -5.87 -7.72
CA PHE A 215 -16.67 -5.45 -9.06
C PHE A 215 -15.83 -6.24 -10.05
N ILE A 216 -16.44 -6.69 -11.13
CA ILE A 216 -15.73 -7.29 -12.26
C ILE A 216 -15.51 -6.22 -13.33
N LEU A 217 -14.26 -6.11 -13.82
CA LEU A 217 -13.91 -5.36 -15.01
C LEU A 217 -13.52 -6.33 -16.11
N THR A 218 -14.00 -6.13 -17.32
CA THR A 218 -13.73 -7.07 -18.41
C THR A 218 -13.94 -6.45 -19.80
N GLU A 219 -13.24 -6.96 -20.79
CA GLU A 219 -13.54 -6.71 -22.21
C GLU A 219 -14.65 -7.63 -22.73
N ASN A 220 -14.97 -8.67 -22.00
CA ASN A 220 -16.01 -9.61 -22.38
C ASN A 220 -17.40 -8.99 -22.17
N ASN A 221 -18.12 -8.81 -23.26
CA ASN A 221 -19.49 -8.27 -23.28
C ASN A 221 -20.54 -9.38 -23.45
N ASP A 222 -20.33 -10.55 -22.85
CA ASP A 222 -21.30 -11.64 -22.86
C ASP A 222 -22.37 -11.45 -21.78
N PRO A 223 -23.64 -11.23 -22.17
CA PRO A 223 -24.73 -11.02 -21.21
C PRO A 223 -24.99 -12.21 -20.28
N ALA A 224 -24.65 -13.44 -20.71
CA ALA A 224 -24.83 -14.62 -19.87
C ALA A 224 -23.83 -14.60 -18.71
N THR A 225 -22.56 -14.30 -18.98
CA THR A 225 -21.50 -14.17 -17.97
C THR A 225 -21.81 -13.04 -16.98
N GLU A 226 -22.30 -11.89 -17.47
CA GLU A 226 -22.74 -10.79 -16.60
C GLU A 226 -23.89 -11.22 -15.70
N TYR A 227 -24.93 -11.85 -16.28
CA TYR A 227 -26.10 -12.30 -15.53
C TYR A 227 -25.72 -13.29 -14.43
N GLU A 228 -24.91 -14.30 -14.76
CA GLU A 228 -24.45 -15.31 -13.81
C GLU A 228 -23.64 -14.67 -12.68
N SER A 229 -22.69 -13.80 -13.00
CA SER A 229 -21.86 -13.09 -11.99
C SER A 229 -22.72 -12.27 -11.03
N ARG A 230 -23.68 -11.51 -11.54
CA ARG A 230 -24.61 -10.72 -10.72
C ARG A 230 -25.55 -11.61 -9.89
N HIS A 231 -26.02 -12.72 -10.45
CA HIS A 231 -26.88 -13.67 -9.73
C HIS A 231 -26.16 -14.32 -8.56
N GLU A 232 -24.86 -14.55 -8.68
CA GLU A 232 -24.01 -15.07 -7.59
C GLU A 232 -23.66 -14.03 -6.53
N GLY A 233 -23.96 -12.75 -6.77
CA GLY A 233 -23.86 -11.68 -5.81
C GLY A 233 -22.66 -10.75 -5.99
N VAL A 234 -22.02 -10.75 -7.17
CA VAL A 234 -21.09 -9.69 -7.57
C VAL A 234 -21.82 -8.36 -7.59
N ASN A 235 -21.22 -7.35 -6.97
CA ASN A 235 -21.88 -6.05 -6.74
C ASN A 235 -22.01 -5.24 -8.03
N ASP A 236 -21.01 -5.31 -8.92
CA ASP A 236 -21.11 -4.68 -10.23
C ASP A 236 -20.25 -5.40 -11.28
N TYR A 237 -20.64 -5.22 -12.55
CA TYR A 237 -19.98 -5.77 -13.72
C TYR A 237 -19.81 -4.65 -14.74
N ILE A 238 -18.57 -4.35 -15.11
CA ILE A 238 -18.21 -3.19 -15.92
C ILE A 238 -17.45 -3.65 -17.15
N THR A 239 -18.02 -3.36 -18.31
CA THR A 239 -17.40 -3.71 -19.59
C THR A 239 -16.50 -2.58 -20.08
N ALA A 240 -15.32 -2.91 -20.57
CA ALA A 240 -14.41 -1.96 -21.20
C ALA A 240 -15.00 -1.41 -22.53
N PRO A 241 -14.66 -0.17 -22.91
CA PRO A 241 -13.72 0.75 -22.26
C PRO A 241 -14.29 1.37 -20.99
N VAL A 242 -13.47 1.40 -19.92
CA VAL A 242 -13.90 1.90 -18.62
C VAL A 242 -14.04 3.43 -18.66
N ASN A 243 -15.25 3.91 -18.42
CA ASN A 243 -15.51 5.33 -18.21
C ASN A 243 -15.17 5.70 -16.76
N ILE A 244 -14.05 6.39 -16.53
CA ILE A 244 -13.55 6.71 -15.19
C ILE A 244 -14.55 7.51 -14.35
N PRO A 245 -15.19 8.59 -14.82
CA PRO A 245 -16.24 9.29 -14.08
C PRO A 245 -17.40 8.37 -13.65
N GLU A 246 -17.81 7.45 -14.51
CA GLU A 246 -18.88 6.51 -14.21
C GLU A 246 -18.41 5.45 -13.18
N LEU A 247 -17.20 4.92 -13.32
CA LEU A 247 -16.62 4.00 -12.34
C LEU A 247 -16.57 4.65 -10.95
N ILE A 248 -16.09 5.89 -10.86
CA ILE A 248 -16.02 6.64 -9.60
C ILE A 248 -17.41 6.75 -8.95
N ARG A 249 -18.42 7.12 -9.72
CA ARG A 249 -19.80 7.23 -9.22
C ARG A 249 -20.32 5.90 -8.66
N ARG A 250 -20.02 4.79 -9.34
CA ARG A 250 -20.41 3.45 -8.89
C ARG A 250 -19.65 3.01 -7.64
N VAL A 251 -18.35 3.29 -7.57
CA VAL A 251 -17.52 2.99 -6.41
C VAL A 251 -18.00 3.76 -5.18
N LEU A 252 -18.26 5.07 -5.30
CA LEU A 252 -18.73 5.92 -4.19
C LEU A 252 -19.99 5.37 -3.53
N PHE A 253 -20.90 4.80 -4.30
CA PHE A 253 -22.12 4.19 -3.76
C PHE A 253 -21.86 3.06 -2.73
N PHE A 254 -20.67 2.47 -2.75
CA PHE A 254 -20.31 1.34 -1.87
C PHE A 254 -19.31 1.70 -0.78
N VAL A 255 -18.59 2.83 -0.90
CA VAL A 255 -17.53 3.20 0.06
C VAL A 255 -17.87 4.44 0.91
N GLU A 256 -18.90 5.20 0.55
CA GLU A 256 -19.53 6.24 1.40
C GLU A 256 -20.60 5.62 2.30
#